data_faf1f05323bb4525059c2e4a32c5b1f6
#
_entry.id   faf1f05323bb4525059c2e4a32c5b1f6
#
_cell.length_a   1.000
_cell.length_b   1.000
_cell.length_c   1.000
_cell.angle_alpha   90.00
_cell.angle_beta   90.00
_cell.angle_gamma   90.00
#
_symmetry.space_group_name_H-M   'P 1'
#
loop_
_entity.id
_entity.type
_entity.pdbx_description
1 polymer ?
#
loop_
_entity_poly.entity_id
_entity_poly.type
_entity_poly.pdbx_seq_one_letter_code
_entity_poly.pdbx_strand_id
1 'polypeptide(L)'
;MAPSPVSTQDCIDMLGRLVAYDTTSALSNLALIEDVREQLAALGVEVRLTHNTAGDKANLWATIGPADRGGIVLSGHTDVVPVAGQDWT
;
A
#
# COMPACT_ATOMS: atom_id res chain seq x y z
N MET A 1 -3.91 6.03 26.47
CA MET A 1 -2.68 6.74 26.06
C MET A 1 -2.73 7.01 24.57
N ALA A 2 -2.52 8.25 24.17
CA ALA A 2 -2.48 8.58 22.75
C ALA A 2 -1.20 8.03 22.12
N PRO A 3 -1.25 7.51 20.88
CA PRO A 3 -0.03 7.10 20.17
C PRO A 3 0.89 8.30 19.91
N SER A 4 2.17 8.02 19.82
CA SER A 4 3.14 9.05 19.42
C SER A 4 2.85 9.55 18.02
N PRO A 5 3.05 10.85 17.74
CA PRO A 5 2.88 11.34 16.39
C PRO A 5 3.85 10.66 15.42
N VAL A 6 3.41 10.47 14.20
CA VAL A 6 4.27 9.95 13.12
C VAL A 6 5.31 10.99 12.78
N SER A 7 6.57 10.61 12.76
CA SER A 7 7.67 11.50 12.41
C SER A 7 7.91 11.50 10.90
N THR A 8 8.68 12.49 10.44
CA THR A 8 9.16 12.52 9.04
C THR A 8 9.99 11.27 8.73
N GLN A 9 10.80 10.82 9.69
CA GLN A 9 11.61 9.62 9.50
C GLN A 9 10.74 8.37 9.34
N ASP A 10 9.64 8.27 10.08
CA ASP A 10 8.69 7.17 9.91
C ASP A 10 8.12 7.12 8.50
N CYS A 11 7.80 8.28 7.93
CA CYS A 11 7.31 8.37 6.56
C CYS A 11 8.37 7.96 5.54
N ILE A 12 9.62 8.38 5.73
CA ILE A 12 10.74 8.02 4.87
C ILE A 12 11.00 6.51 4.93
N ASP A 13 10.99 5.93 6.12
CA ASP A 13 11.21 4.51 6.32
C ASP A 13 10.11 3.68 5.64
N MET A 14 8.85 4.10 5.79
CA MET A 14 7.72 3.43 5.14
C MET A 14 7.83 3.53 3.62
N LEU A 15 8.16 4.70 3.09
CA LEU A 15 8.35 4.89 1.66
C LEU A 15 9.46 3.99 1.14
N GLY A 16 10.60 3.94 1.83
CA GLY A 16 11.72 3.06 1.48
C GLY A 16 11.30 1.59 1.45
N ARG A 17 10.48 1.16 2.41
CA ARG A 17 9.95 -0.20 2.47
C ARG A 17 9.05 -0.52 1.27
N LEU A 18 8.18 0.41 0.89
CA LEU A 18 7.24 0.20 -0.22
C LEU A 18 7.95 0.23 -1.58
N VAL A 19 8.89 1.17 -1.79
CA VAL A 19 9.61 1.23 -3.06
C VAL A 19 10.57 0.05 -3.28
N ALA A 20 10.92 -0.68 -2.23
CA ALA A 20 11.76 -1.87 -2.36
C ALA A 20 11.04 -3.04 -3.03
N TYR A 21 9.71 -3.03 -3.07
CA TYR A 21 8.96 -4.04 -3.82
C TYR A 21 9.01 -3.74 -5.31
N ASP A 22 9.27 -4.75 -6.13
CA ASP A 22 9.17 -4.61 -7.57
C ASP A 22 7.71 -4.78 -8.00
N THR A 23 7.03 -3.68 -8.21
CA THR A 23 5.64 -3.65 -8.65
C THR A 23 5.50 -3.13 -10.08
N THR A 24 6.49 -3.41 -10.93
CA THR A 24 6.40 -3.17 -12.37
C THR A 24 5.08 -3.74 -12.89
N SER A 25 4.39 -3.00 -13.75
CA SER A 25 3.01 -3.30 -14.16
C SER A 25 2.80 -4.72 -14.70
N ALA A 26 3.84 -5.33 -15.27
CA ALA A 26 3.78 -6.71 -15.76
C ALA A 26 3.87 -7.76 -14.65
N LEU A 27 4.24 -7.38 -13.43
CA LEU A 27 4.47 -8.29 -12.31
C LEU A 27 3.32 -8.20 -11.29
N SER A 28 3.27 -9.19 -10.39
CA SER A 28 2.33 -9.19 -9.28
C SER A 28 2.63 -8.06 -8.30
N ASN A 29 1.60 -7.48 -7.71
CA ASN A 29 1.74 -6.52 -6.61
C ASN A 29 1.37 -7.14 -5.25
N LEU A 30 1.10 -8.44 -5.20
CA LEU A 30 0.54 -9.06 -3.98
C LEU A 30 1.46 -8.95 -2.78
N ALA A 31 2.77 -9.05 -2.96
CA ALA A 31 3.70 -8.94 -1.83
C ALA A 31 3.60 -7.57 -1.15
N LEU A 32 3.52 -6.49 -1.92
CA LEU A 32 3.34 -5.15 -1.38
C LEU A 32 1.97 -5.01 -0.71
N ILE A 33 0.92 -5.47 -1.38
CA ILE A 33 -0.46 -5.38 -0.88
C ILE A 33 -0.62 -6.15 0.44
N GLU A 34 -0.05 -7.35 0.54
CA GLU A 34 -0.09 -8.13 1.78
C GLU A 34 0.67 -7.45 2.91
N ASP A 35 1.80 -6.82 2.62
CA ASP A 35 2.56 -6.06 3.62
C ASP A 35 1.72 -4.89 4.16
N VAL A 36 1.10 -4.12 3.29
CA VAL A 36 0.23 -3.00 3.70
C VAL A 36 -0.96 -3.52 4.50
N ARG A 37 -1.58 -4.62 4.06
CA ARG A 37 -2.70 -5.24 4.78
C ARG A 37 -2.30 -5.64 6.20
N GLU A 38 -1.15 -6.26 6.36
CA GLU A 38 -0.65 -6.69 7.68
C GLU A 38 -0.38 -5.49 8.60
N GLN A 39 0.18 -4.42 8.06
CA GLN A 39 0.43 -3.21 8.83
C GLN A 39 -0.86 -2.55 9.30
N LEU A 40 -1.86 -2.48 8.44
CA LEU A 40 -3.17 -1.93 8.80
C LEU A 40 -3.90 -2.84 9.80
N ALA A 41 -3.82 -4.15 9.61
CA ALA A 41 -4.41 -5.10 10.56
C ALA A 41 -3.81 -4.97 11.95
N ALA A 42 -2.51 -4.73 12.06
CA ALA A 42 -1.84 -4.51 13.34
C ALA A 42 -2.36 -3.25 14.05
N LEU A 43 -2.92 -2.30 13.32
CA LEU A 43 -3.55 -1.10 13.86
C LEU A 43 -5.06 -1.29 14.11
N GLY A 44 -5.60 -2.49 13.91
CA GLY A 44 -7.02 -2.76 14.08
C GLY A 44 -7.89 -2.29 12.92
N VAL A 45 -7.30 -2.00 11.77
CA VAL A 45 -8.03 -1.53 10.59
C VAL A 45 -8.40 -2.71 9.70
N GLU A 46 -9.68 -2.85 9.41
CA GLU A 46 -10.16 -3.85 8.45
C GLU A 46 -9.82 -3.44 7.03
N VAL A 47 -9.39 -4.42 6.25
CA VAL A 47 -8.96 -4.22 4.87
C VAL A 47 -9.75 -5.13 3.96
N ARG A 48 -10.17 -4.60 2.82
CA ARG A 48 -10.83 -5.36 1.77
C ARG A 48 -9.91 -5.41 0.56
N LEU A 49 -9.64 -6.62 0.06
CA LEU A 49 -8.86 -6.81 -1.16
C LEU A 49 -9.79 -7.18 -2.32
N THR A 50 -9.50 -6.61 -3.48
CA THR A 50 -10.16 -6.99 -4.72
C THR A 50 -9.09 -7.46 -5.69
N HIS A 51 -9.15 -8.75 -6.05
CA HIS A 51 -8.18 -9.37 -6.94
C HIS A 51 -8.63 -9.27 -8.40
N ASN A 52 -7.65 -9.28 -9.32
CA ASN A 52 -7.94 -9.43 -10.73
C ASN A 52 -8.31 -10.89 -11.05
N THR A 53 -8.74 -11.15 -12.30
CA THR A 53 -9.18 -12.48 -12.72
C THR A 53 -8.06 -13.52 -12.58
N ALA A 54 -6.82 -13.16 -12.89
CA ALA A 54 -5.68 -14.06 -12.77
C ALA A 54 -5.26 -14.33 -11.32
N GLY A 55 -5.67 -13.48 -10.38
CA GLY A 55 -5.35 -13.63 -8.97
C GLY A 55 -3.93 -13.22 -8.59
N ASP A 56 -3.20 -12.57 -9.48
CA ASP A 56 -1.82 -12.14 -9.24
C ASP A 56 -1.69 -10.66 -8.87
N LYS A 57 -2.79 -9.94 -8.86
CA LYS A 57 -2.84 -8.53 -8.45
C LYS A 57 -4.07 -8.27 -7.60
N ALA A 58 -3.97 -7.27 -6.74
CA ALA A 58 -5.10 -6.84 -5.92
C ALA A 58 -5.07 -5.34 -5.71
N ASN A 59 -6.26 -4.78 -5.51
CA ASN A 59 -6.45 -3.47 -4.94
C ASN A 59 -6.79 -3.63 -3.47
N LEU A 60 -6.40 -2.66 -2.67
CA LEU A 60 -6.66 -2.63 -1.24
C LEU A 60 -7.55 -1.43 -0.93
N TRP A 61 -8.61 -1.69 -0.17
CA TRP A 61 -9.49 -0.66 0.38
C TRP A 61 -9.52 -0.79 1.89
N ALA A 62 -9.28 0.30 2.59
CA ALA A 62 -9.36 0.34 4.04
C ALA A 62 -10.17 1.55 4.47
N THR A 63 -10.94 1.39 5.54
CA THR A 63 -11.72 2.47 6.14
C THR A 63 -11.25 2.70 7.56
N ILE A 64 -10.89 3.93 7.88
CA ILE A 64 -10.50 4.33 9.23
C ILE A 64 -11.63 5.21 9.78
N GLY A 65 -12.22 4.77 10.89
CA GLY A 65 -13.36 5.43 11.49
C GLY A 65 -14.69 4.85 11.00
N PRO A 66 -15.81 5.58 11.18
CA PRO A 66 -17.14 5.06 10.81
C PRO A 66 -17.27 4.82 9.30
N ALA A 67 -17.74 3.64 8.93
CA ALA A 67 -17.93 3.26 7.52
C ALA A 67 -19.27 3.71 6.95
N ASP A 68 -20.17 4.21 7.80
CA ASP A 68 -21.54 4.62 7.46
C ASP A 68 -21.68 6.11 7.19
N ARG A 69 -20.56 6.82 7.06
CA ARG A 69 -20.55 8.28 6.87
C ARG A 69 -19.62 8.64 5.72
N GLY A 70 -19.90 9.80 5.12
CA GLY A 70 -19.00 10.39 4.14
C GLY A 70 -17.69 10.82 4.78
N GLY A 71 -16.65 10.88 3.98
CA GLY A 71 -15.31 11.23 4.44
C GLY A 71 -14.40 11.58 3.28
N ILE A 72 -13.10 11.46 3.52
CA ILE A 72 -12.06 11.74 2.53
C ILE A 72 -11.49 10.42 2.05
N VAL A 73 -11.34 10.27 0.74
CA VAL A 73 -10.69 9.12 0.13
C VAL A 73 -9.28 9.53 -0.30
N LEU A 74 -8.28 8.80 0.19
CA LEU A 74 -6.91 8.92 -0.29
C LEU A 74 -6.67 7.80 -1.29
N SER A 75 -6.31 8.15 -2.52
CA SER A 75 -6.15 7.19 -3.60
C SER A 75 -4.72 7.27 -4.15
N GLY A 76 -4.10 6.12 -4.33
CA GLY A 76 -2.79 5.99 -4.93
C GLY A 76 -2.68 4.68 -5.66
N HIS A 77 -1.72 4.59 -6.57
CA HIS A 77 -1.44 3.35 -7.30
C HIS A 77 -0.07 2.80 -6.92
N THR A 78 0.10 1.51 -7.10
CA THR A 78 1.34 0.82 -6.74
C THR A 78 2.17 0.38 -7.94
N ASP A 79 1.57 0.34 -9.13
CA ASP A 79 2.30 -0.08 -10.31
C ASP A 79 3.26 0.99 -10.79
N VAL A 80 4.36 0.54 -11.35
CA VAL A 80 5.41 1.40 -11.89
C VAL A 80 5.81 0.91 -13.27
N VAL A 81 6.37 1.83 -14.07
CA VAL A 81 6.90 1.48 -15.39
C VAL A 81 8.22 0.74 -15.23
N PRO A 82 8.59 -0.12 -16.21
CA PRO A 82 9.88 -0.81 -16.16
C PRO A 82 11.03 0.20 -16.24
N VAL A 83 12.10 -0.11 -15.52
CA VAL A 83 13.31 0.72 -15.52
C VAL A 83 14.49 0.01 -16.24
N ALA A 84 14.26 -1.18 -16.74
CA ALA A 84 15.27 -1.93 -17.47
C ALA A 84 15.79 -1.12 -18.68
N GLY A 85 17.11 -1.06 -18.83
CA GLY A 85 17.74 -0.30 -19.89
C GLY A 85 17.85 1.20 -19.62
N GLN A 86 17.38 1.68 -18.48
CA GLN A 86 17.52 3.06 -18.05
C GLN A 86 18.73 3.20 -17.13
N ASP A 87 19.39 4.34 -17.23
CA ASP A 87 20.59 4.63 -16.45
C ASP A 87 20.22 5.45 -15.21
N TRP A 88 19.86 4.75 -14.14
CA TRP A 88 19.54 5.36 -12.85
C TRP A 88 20.75 5.30 -11.91
N THR A 89 21.01 6.38 -11.25
CA THR A 89 22.09 6.46 -10.25
C THR A 89 21.56 6.44 -8.82
#